data_3873b88bb776f3d4511a2055bbbaf1d4
#
_entry.id   3873b88bb776f3d4511a2055bbbaf1d4
#
_cell.length_a   1.000
_cell.length_b   1.000
_cell.length_c   1.000
_cell.angle_alpha   90.00
_cell.angle_beta   90.00
_cell.angle_gamma   90.00
#
_symmetry.space_group_name_H-M   'P 1'
#
loop_
_entity.id
_entity.type
_entity.pdbx_description
1 polymer ?
#
loop_
_entity_poly.entity_id
_entity_poly.type
_entity_poly.pdbx_seq_one_letter_code
_entity_poly.pdbx_strand_id
1 'polypeptide(L)'
;MKVNSDKGLPQQWAVVIVAVFLSLWLTSNVKAQESGSGKELYQYYCAQCHGEKGDGKGINATEDLPTQPKDFTSPQNLPVFSDDQIVNTITHGGPREQLSFIMPPWGNILSAKEIDLLRAHLRVICRCKYDPEAAAKAKAEKEKQGQ
;
A
#
# COMPACT_ATOMS: atom_id res chain seq x y z
N MET A 1 -37.21 47.73 46.22
CA MET A 1 -37.37 46.54 45.32
C MET A 1 -36.03 45.80 45.28
N LYS A 2 -35.92 44.64 45.98
CA LYS A 2 -34.72 43.78 45.90
C LYS A 2 -35.00 42.69 44.85
N VAL A 3 -34.24 42.70 43.76
CA VAL A 3 -34.26 41.65 42.77
C VAL A 3 -33.37 40.52 43.29
N ASN A 4 -33.97 39.41 43.73
CA ASN A 4 -33.24 38.18 44.03
C ASN A 4 -32.91 37.51 42.68
N SER A 5 -31.64 37.58 42.32
CA SER A 5 -31.08 36.91 41.10
C SER A 5 -30.15 35.77 41.57
N ASP A 6 -30.71 34.75 42.23
CA ASP A 6 -29.99 33.50 42.53
C ASP A 6 -30.88 32.30 42.21
N LYS A 7 -31.10 32.10 40.91
CA LYS A 7 -31.53 30.79 40.43
C LYS A 7 -30.33 30.12 39.80
N GLY A 8 -29.42 29.61 40.63
CA GLY A 8 -28.37 28.70 40.17
C GLY A 8 -29.00 27.51 39.46
N LEU A 9 -28.38 27.06 38.40
CA LEU A 9 -28.78 25.88 37.63
C LEU A 9 -28.95 24.69 38.60
N PRO A 10 -30.07 23.95 38.60
CA PRO A 10 -30.24 22.84 39.51
C PRO A 10 -29.14 21.81 39.29
N GLN A 11 -28.57 21.28 40.35
CA GLN A 11 -27.41 20.39 40.41
C GLN A 11 -27.51 19.20 39.45
N GLN A 12 -28.73 18.73 39.18
CA GLN A 12 -29.04 17.66 38.23
C GLN A 12 -28.67 18.02 36.77
N TRP A 13 -28.77 19.30 36.35
CA TRP A 13 -28.37 19.75 35.01
C TRP A 13 -26.85 19.81 34.84
N ALA A 14 -26.11 20.11 35.90
CA ALA A 14 -24.67 20.10 35.92
C ALA A 14 -24.11 18.69 35.62
N VAL A 15 -24.73 17.66 36.21
CA VAL A 15 -24.35 16.26 35.96
C VAL A 15 -24.62 15.84 34.51
N VAL A 16 -25.78 16.25 33.96
CA VAL A 16 -26.12 15.94 32.55
C VAL A 16 -25.16 16.62 31.58
N ILE A 17 -24.80 17.88 31.82
CA ILE A 17 -23.86 18.62 30.95
C ILE A 17 -22.47 17.95 30.99
N VAL A 18 -21.97 17.57 32.17
CA VAL A 18 -20.68 16.87 32.30
C VAL A 18 -20.71 15.52 31.59
N ALA A 19 -21.80 14.75 31.73
CA ALA A 19 -21.94 13.47 31.02
C ALA A 19 -21.95 13.63 29.50
N VAL A 20 -22.64 14.66 28.97
CA VAL A 20 -22.67 14.95 27.52
C VAL A 20 -21.28 15.38 27.01
N PHE A 21 -20.58 16.22 27.77
CA PHE A 21 -19.21 16.60 27.38
C PHE A 21 -18.22 15.43 27.46
N LEU A 22 -18.33 14.54 28.45
CA LEU A 22 -17.50 13.32 28.50
C LEU A 22 -17.79 12.39 27.32
N SER A 23 -19.06 12.20 26.92
CA SER A 23 -19.41 11.36 25.79
C SER A 23 -18.93 11.93 24.46
N LEU A 24 -18.98 13.25 24.26
CA LEU A 24 -18.40 13.90 23.06
C LEU A 24 -16.87 13.79 23.02
N TRP A 25 -16.19 13.82 24.17
CA TRP A 25 -14.72 13.65 24.22
C TRP A 25 -14.28 12.23 23.87
N LEU A 26 -15.04 11.22 24.22
CA LEU A 26 -14.75 9.82 23.94
C LEU A 26 -14.89 9.47 22.44
N THR A 27 -15.74 10.18 21.71
CA THR A 27 -15.93 9.94 20.26
C THR A 27 -14.87 10.61 19.38
N SER A 28 -14.11 11.59 19.90
CA SER A 28 -13.14 12.36 19.12
C SER A 28 -11.78 11.66 18.93
N ASN A 29 -11.54 10.50 19.52
CA ASN A 29 -10.25 9.82 19.50
C ASN A 29 -10.21 8.54 18.68
N VAL A 30 -11.19 8.29 17.82
CA VAL A 30 -11.06 7.25 16.80
C VAL A 30 -10.15 7.81 15.70
N LYS A 31 -8.84 7.78 15.91
CA LYS A 31 -7.88 7.88 14.82
C LYS A 31 -8.15 6.68 13.92
N ALA A 32 -8.62 6.94 12.71
CA ALA A 32 -8.56 5.93 11.66
C ALA A 32 -7.11 5.41 11.66
N GLN A 33 -6.94 4.10 11.81
CA GLN A 33 -5.63 3.46 11.75
C GLN A 33 -5.02 3.86 10.41
N GLU A 34 -4.02 4.73 10.45
CA GLU A 34 -3.34 5.19 9.26
C GLU A 34 -2.69 3.95 8.64
N SER A 35 -3.10 3.60 7.43
CA SER A 35 -2.49 2.48 6.70
C SER A 35 -0.98 2.68 6.72
N GLY A 36 -0.23 1.66 7.11
CA GLY A 36 1.22 1.72 7.26
C GLY A 36 1.90 2.33 6.04
N SER A 37 3.14 2.77 6.19
CA SER A 37 3.92 3.27 5.07
C SER A 37 4.07 2.21 3.97
N GLY A 38 4.27 2.60 2.72
CA GLY A 38 4.54 1.64 1.64
C GLY A 38 5.70 0.69 1.94
N LYS A 39 6.67 1.12 2.74
CA LYS A 39 7.76 0.27 3.24
C LYS A 39 7.26 -0.82 4.18
N GLU A 40 6.42 -0.48 5.15
CA GLU A 40 5.86 -1.46 6.11
C GLU A 40 4.96 -2.47 5.41
N LEU A 41 4.10 -2.00 4.51
CA LEU A 41 3.28 -2.86 3.66
C LEU A 41 4.15 -3.81 2.81
N TYR A 42 5.22 -3.30 2.22
CA TYR A 42 6.16 -4.09 1.43
C TYR A 42 6.82 -5.18 2.29
N GLN A 43 7.33 -4.83 3.46
CA GLN A 43 7.98 -5.79 4.37
C GLN A 43 7.02 -6.90 4.79
N TYR A 44 5.75 -6.57 5.01
CA TYR A 44 4.76 -7.54 5.47
C TYR A 44 4.25 -8.45 4.34
N TYR A 45 3.90 -7.88 3.17
CA TYR A 45 3.23 -8.63 2.11
C TYR A 45 4.14 -9.11 0.98
N CYS A 46 5.25 -8.44 0.72
CA CYS A 46 6.04 -8.61 -0.50
C CYS A 46 7.44 -9.20 -0.24
N ALA A 47 8.07 -8.85 0.89
CA ALA A 47 9.46 -9.17 1.17
C ALA A 47 9.75 -10.68 1.24
N GLN A 48 8.75 -11.49 1.61
CA GLN A 48 8.89 -12.95 1.69
C GLN A 48 9.30 -13.59 0.36
N CYS A 49 8.86 -13.01 -0.75
CA CYS A 49 9.24 -13.45 -2.10
C CYS A 49 10.26 -12.51 -2.74
N HIS A 50 10.02 -11.19 -2.64
CA HIS A 50 10.84 -10.20 -3.34
C HIS A 50 12.09 -9.75 -2.59
N GLY A 51 12.33 -10.27 -1.37
CA GLY A 51 13.47 -9.88 -0.52
C GLY A 51 13.23 -8.58 0.23
N GLU A 52 13.81 -8.44 1.41
CA GLU A 52 13.68 -7.23 2.25
C GLU A 52 14.17 -5.95 1.55
N LYS A 53 15.16 -6.10 0.66
CA LYS A 53 15.73 -5.01 -0.13
C LYS A 53 15.10 -4.86 -1.52
N GLY A 54 14.23 -5.79 -1.91
CA GLY A 54 13.63 -5.84 -3.23
C GLY A 54 14.52 -6.50 -4.29
N ASP A 55 15.50 -7.29 -3.88
CA ASP A 55 16.49 -7.95 -4.73
C ASP A 55 16.04 -9.30 -5.30
N GLY A 56 14.78 -9.66 -5.11
CA GLY A 56 14.21 -10.92 -5.57
C GLY A 56 14.62 -12.14 -4.75
N LYS A 57 15.33 -11.97 -3.63
CA LYS A 57 15.91 -13.03 -2.80
C LYS A 57 15.18 -13.19 -1.48
N GLY A 58 13.87 -13.23 -1.52
CA GLY A 58 13.05 -13.52 -0.35
C GLY A 58 13.17 -14.99 0.08
N ILE A 59 12.78 -15.28 1.31
CA ILE A 59 12.84 -16.65 1.85
C ILE A 59 12.01 -17.66 1.03
N ASN A 60 10.96 -17.19 0.36
CA ASN A 60 10.12 -18.01 -0.51
C ASN A 60 10.62 -18.04 -1.97
N ALA A 61 11.72 -17.36 -2.31
CA ALA A 61 12.33 -17.39 -3.64
C ALA A 61 13.29 -18.59 -3.75
N THR A 62 12.73 -19.78 -3.80
CA THR A 62 13.51 -21.03 -3.90
C THR A 62 13.93 -21.28 -5.36
N GLU A 63 15.03 -22.02 -5.56
CA GLU A 63 15.61 -22.27 -6.90
C GLU A 63 14.69 -23.06 -7.85
N ASP A 64 13.75 -23.83 -7.28
CA ASP A 64 12.78 -24.65 -8.01
C ASP A 64 11.55 -23.86 -8.51
N LEU A 65 11.45 -22.57 -8.18
CA LEU A 65 10.37 -21.75 -8.72
C LEU A 65 10.47 -21.65 -10.25
N PRO A 66 9.38 -21.88 -10.99
CA PRO A 66 9.37 -21.78 -12.45
C PRO A 66 9.66 -20.36 -12.96
N THR A 67 9.48 -19.36 -12.11
CA THR A 67 9.82 -17.96 -12.39
C THR A 67 10.26 -17.31 -11.09
N GLN A 68 11.45 -16.74 -11.09
CA GLN A 68 11.99 -16.07 -9.92
C GLN A 68 11.30 -14.71 -9.69
N PRO A 69 11.10 -14.30 -8.42
CA PRO A 69 10.58 -12.98 -8.08
C PRO A 69 11.47 -11.89 -8.70
N LYS A 70 10.83 -10.85 -9.22
CA LYS A 70 11.55 -9.75 -9.86
C LYS A 70 12.45 -9.02 -8.86
N ASP A 71 13.69 -8.81 -9.26
CA ASP A 71 14.63 -7.90 -8.59
C ASP A 71 14.28 -6.45 -8.94
N PHE A 72 13.78 -5.70 -7.96
CA PHE A 72 13.43 -4.29 -8.12
C PHE A 72 14.63 -3.36 -7.97
N THR A 73 15.75 -3.84 -7.48
CA THR A 73 16.98 -3.04 -7.33
C THR A 73 17.71 -2.88 -8.66
N SER A 74 17.44 -3.76 -9.61
CA SER A 74 18.02 -3.68 -10.96
C SER A 74 17.39 -2.54 -11.76
N PRO A 75 18.21 -1.60 -12.31
CA PRO A 75 17.73 -0.44 -13.02
C PRO A 75 17.01 -0.77 -14.35
N GLN A 76 17.10 -2.00 -14.82
CA GLN A 76 16.47 -2.47 -16.06
C GLN A 76 15.08 -3.09 -15.84
N ASN A 77 14.77 -3.50 -14.60
CA ASN A 77 13.60 -4.35 -14.35
C ASN A 77 12.30 -3.58 -14.18
N LEU A 78 12.32 -2.45 -13.49
CA LEU A 78 11.09 -1.75 -13.12
C LEU A 78 10.76 -0.53 -14.02
N PRO A 79 11.73 0.17 -14.66
CA PRO A 79 11.42 1.29 -15.53
C PRO A 79 10.54 0.94 -16.73
N VAL A 80 10.56 -0.31 -17.18
CA VAL A 80 9.74 -0.81 -18.31
C VAL A 80 8.25 -0.95 -17.97
N PHE A 81 7.88 -0.89 -16.70
CA PHE A 81 6.49 -0.96 -16.25
C PHE A 81 5.97 0.43 -15.89
N SER A 82 4.82 0.81 -16.44
CA SER A 82 4.11 2.01 -16.02
C SER A 82 3.59 1.87 -14.58
N ASP A 83 3.24 2.98 -13.96
CA ASP A 83 2.64 2.95 -12.62
C ASP A 83 1.32 2.18 -12.61
N ASP A 84 0.51 2.30 -13.67
CA ASP A 84 -0.74 1.55 -13.83
C ASP A 84 -0.48 0.04 -13.94
N GLN A 85 0.54 -0.38 -14.68
CA GLN A 85 0.92 -1.79 -14.77
C GLN A 85 1.40 -2.34 -13.41
N ILE A 86 2.15 -1.56 -12.63
CA ILE A 86 2.54 -1.95 -11.28
C ILE A 86 1.31 -2.10 -10.39
N VAL A 87 0.40 -1.12 -10.40
CA VAL A 87 -0.86 -1.16 -9.63
C VAL A 87 -1.70 -2.35 -10.05
N ASN A 88 -1.88 -2.58 -11.36
CA ASN A 88 -2.64 -3.72 -11.88
C ASN A 88 -2.02 -5.06 -11.46
N THR A 89 -0.69 -5.19 -11.54
CA THR A 89 0.02 -6.40 -11.11
C THR A 89 -0.19 -6.69 -9.63
N ILE A 90 -0.11 -5.67 -8.76
CA ILE A 90 -0.35 -5.84 -7.32
C ILE A 90 -1.83 -6.18 -7.08
N THR A 91 -2.75 -5.48 -7.73
CA THR A 91 -4.19 -5.65 -7.52
C THR A 91 -4.68 -7.03 -7.98
N HIS A 92 -4.29 -7.45 -9.17
CA HIS A 92 -4.88 -8.60 -9.87
C HIS A 92 -3.94 -9.80 -9.98
N GLY A 93 -2.70 -9.69 -9.47
CA GLY A 93 -1.67 -10.71 -9.60
C GLY A 93 -0.93 -10.65 -10.94
N GLY A 94 0.15 -11.44 -11.03
CA GLY A 94 1.04 -11.43 -12.20
C GLY A 94 0.38 -11.78 -13.54
N PRO A 95 -0.55 -12.74 -13.64
CA PRO A 95 -1.16 -13.14 -14.91
C PRO A 95 -1.87 -12.00 -15.65
N ARG A 96 -2.39 -11.02 -14.95
CA ARG A 96 -3.07 -9.85 -15.56
C ARG A 96 -2.16 -9.07 -16.50
N GLU A 97 -0.89 -8.97 -16.16
CA GLU A 97 0.15 -8.27 -16.95
C GLU A 97 1.07 -9.25 -17.69
N GLN A 98 0.62 -10.49 -17.95
CA GLN A 98 1.40 -11.55 -18.60
C GLN A 98 2.72 -11.86 -17.87
N LEU A 99 2.66 -11.78 -16.55
CA LEU A 99 3.76 -12.12 -15.64
C LEU A 99 3.47 -13.45 -14.93
N SER A 100 4.34 -13.83 -13.98
CA SER A 100 4.24 -15.10 -13.26
C SER A 100 2.90 -15.29 -12.54
N PHE A 101 2.30 -16.47 -12.69
CA PHE A 101 1.10 -16.88 -11.97
C PHE A 101 1.34 -17.11 -10.47
N ILE A 102 2.60 -17.15 -10.03
CA ILE A 102 2.96 -17.33 -8.61
C ILE A 102 2.69 -16.05 -7.82
N MET A 103 2.76 -14.87 -8.47
CA MET A 103 2.42 -13.62 -7.80
C MET A 103 0.91 -13.51 -7.60
N PRO A 104 0.42 -13.56 -6.34
CA PRO A 104 -1.01 -13.56 -6.05
C PRO A 104 -1.62 -12.15 -6.21
N PRO A 105 -2.96 -12.06 -6.37
CA PRO A 105 -3.69 -10.80 -6.32
C PRO A 105 -3.84 -10.31 -4.88
N TRP A 106 -3.60 -9.02 -4.66
CA TRP A 106 -3.71 -8.38 -3.35
C TRP A 106 -4.91 -7.43 -3.23
N GLY A 107 -5.64 -7.17 -4.31
CA GLY A 107 -6.75 -6.22 -4.34
C GLY A 107 -7.94 -6.56 -3.43
N ASN A 108 -8.07 -7.81 -2.97
CA ASN A 108 -9.08 -8.22 -2.00
C ASN A 108 -8.64 -8.04 -0.54
N ILE A 109 -7.35 -7.75 -0.31
CA ILE A 109 -6.72 -7.62 1.02
C ILE A 109 -6.31 -6.18 1.28
N LEU A 110 -5.74 -5.53 0.27
CA LEU A 110 -5.23 -4.17 0.34
C LEU A 110 -6.18 -3.19 -0.33
N SER A 111 -6.37 -2.04 0.29
CA SER A 111 -7.09 -0.92 -0.30
C SER A 111 -6.32 -0.29 -1.47
N ALA A 112 -7.01 0.46 -2.33
CA ALA A 112 -6.37 1.17 -3.43
C ALA A 112 -5.28 2.15 -2.95
N LYS A 113 -5.46 2.77 -1.78
CA LYS A 113 -4.46 3.65 -1.16
C LYS A 113 -3.20 2.89 -0.76
N GLU A 114 -3.35 1.70 -0.16
CA GLU A 114 -2.21 0.87 0.25
C GLU A 114 -1.45 0.32 -0.97
N ILE A 115 -2.16 -0.04 -2.03
CA ILE A 115 -1.54 -0.46 -3.30
C ILE A 115 -0.76 0.70 -3.92
N ASP A 116 -1.26 1.93 -3.89
CA ASP A 116 -0.53 3.09 -4.38
C ASP A 116 0.71 3.40 -3.52
N LEU A 117 0.63 3.24 -2.20
CA LEU A 117 1.80 3.34 -1.32
C LEU A 117 2.87 2.29 -1.64
N LEU A 118 2.46 1.06 -1.96
CA LEU A 118 3.37 0.00 -2.41
C LEU A 118 4.04 0.37 -3.74
N ARG A 119 3.25 0.82 -4.74
CA ARG A 119 3.76 1.30 -6.03
C ARG A 119 4.82 2.39 -5.82
N ALA A 120 4.50 3.40 -4.99
CA ALA A 120 5.44 4.47 -4.68
C ALA A 120 6.72 3.95 -4.01
N HIS A 121 6.60 2.99 -3.09
CA HIS A 121 7.76 2.38 -2.44
C HIS A 121 8.63 1.58 -3.42
N LEU A 122 8.06 0.86 -4.37
CA LEU A 122 8.82 0.17 -5.41
C LEU A 122 9.64 1.16 -6.26
N ARG A 123 9.10 2.35 -6.56
CA ARG A 123 9.85 3.42 -7.23
C ARG A 123 11.02 3.96 -6.39
N VAL A 124 10.88 3.96 -5.07
CA VAL A 124 12.00 4.29 -4.16
C VAL A 124 13.07 3.20 -4.18
N ILE A 125 12.69 1.92 -4.15
CA ILE A 125 13.64 0.80 -4.20
C ILE A 125 14.47 0.86 -5.49
N CYS A 126 13.82 0.97 -6.66
CA CYS A 126 14.52 1.01 -7.94
C CYS A 126 15.24 2.35 -8.21
N ARG A 127 14.93 3.41 -7.46
CA ARG A 127 15.36 4.78 -7.76
C ARG A 127 15.05 5.20 -9.19
N CYS A 128 13.93 4.75 -9.71
CA CYS A 128 13.55 4.88 -11.11
C CYS A 128 12.15 5.45 -11.30
N LYS A 129 11.91 5.94 -12.52
CA LYS A 129 10.59 6.31 -13.05
C LYS A 129 10.27 5.40 -14.24
N TYR A 130 9.02 5.46 -14.69
CA TYR A 130 8.64 4.82 -15.95
C TYR A 130 9.42 5.43 -17.12
N ASP A 131 9.97 4.54 -17.94
CA ASP A 131 10.70 4.88 -19.17
C ASP A 131 9.98 4.24 -20.36
N PRO A 132 9.21 5.02 -21.15
CA PRO A 132 8.46 4.49 -22.28
C PRO A 132 9.34 3.98 -23.41
N GLU A 133 10.56 4.51 -23.58
CA GLU A 133 11.49 4.04 -24.60
C GLU A 133 12.05 2.66 -24.23
N ALA A 134 12.47 2.49 -22.96
CA ALA A 134 12.90 1.20 -22.43
C ALA A 134 11.76 0.17 -22.50
N ALA A 135 10.53 0.57 -22.20
CA ALA A 135 9.36 -0.29 -22.28
C ALA A 135 9.07 -0.76 -23.72
N ALA A 136 9.14 0.14 -24.69
CA ALA A 136 8.97 -0.18 -26.12
C ALA A 136 10.05 -1.15 -26.61
N LYS A 137 11.31 -0.92 -26.23
CA LYS A 137 12.42 -1.82 -26.55
C LYS A 137 12.22 -3.21 -25.95
N ALA A 138 11.88 -3.29 -24.67
CA ALA A 138 11.65 -4.57 -23.98
C ALA A 138 10.49 -5.35 -24.61
N LYS A 139 9.43 -4.66 -25.06
CA LYS A 139 8.31 -5.28 -25.78
C LYS A 139 8.76 -5.83 -27.12
N ALA A 140 9.49 -5.07 -27.92
CA ALA A 140 10.00 -5.52 -29.22
C ALA A 140 10.97 -6.71 -29.10
N GLU A 141 11.75 -6.79 -28.03
CA GLU A 141 12.63 -7.94 -27.76
C GLU A 141 11.83 -9.20 -27.42
N LYS A 142 10.76 -9.10 -26.61
CA LYS A 142 9.85 -10.23 -26.33
C LYS A 142 9.17 -10.75 -27.59
N GLU A 143 8.67 -9.86 -28.44
CA GLU A 143 8.02 -10.24 -29.70
C GLU A 143 8.98 -11.01 -30.65
N LYS A 144 10.26 -10.64 -30.66
CA LYS A 144 11.30 -11.36 -31.46
C LYS A 144 11.63 -12.72 -30.84
N GLN A 145 11.44 -12.95 -29.56
CA GLN A 145 11.71 -14.22 -28.90
C GLN A 145 10.50 -15.17 -28.92
N GLY A 146 9.35 -14.74 -29.49
CA GLY A 146 8.16 -15.58 -29.66
C GLY A 146 7.40 -15.84 -28.34
N GLN A 147 7.52 -14.97 -27.38
CA GLN A 147 6.79 -15.01 -26.11
C GLN A 147 5.64 -14.03 -26.08
#